data_bd770c6e45856117a30038b85d4272eb
#
_entry.id   bd770c6e45856117a30038b85d4272eb
#
_cell.length_a   1.000
_cell.length_b   1.000
_cell.length_c   1.000
_cell.angle_alpha   90.00
_cell.angle_beta   90.00
_cell.angle_gamma   90.00
#
_symmetry.space_group_name_H-M   'P 1'
#
loop_
_entity.id
_entity.type
_entity.pdbx_description
1 polymer ?
#
loop_
_entity_poly.entity_id
_entity_poly.type
_entity_poly.pdbx_seq_one_letter_code
_entity_poly.pdbx_strand_id
1 'polypeptide(L)'
;ESAFDGCSSLTSITIPSSVTSIGEGAFRSCASLTAFTLPLSVNSIGREAFWCCKSLTSITLPSSLTSIGVEAFVSCDNLAKIKVDSGNPVYDSRDNCNAIIETKSNTLIFGCASTIIPSSVTSIGKQAFDNCSSLTSITIPIPSSVTSIGDMAFSRCKNLTSITIPSSVNSIGREAFSYCHGLTSITIPSS
;
A
#
# COMPACT_ATOMS: atom_id res chain seq x y z
N GLU A 1 -7.70 19.17 6.64
CA GLU A 1 -7.18 18.17 7.58
C GLU A 1 -8.35 17.52 8.33
N SER A 2 -8.34 16.21 8.53
CA SER A 2 -9.24 15.42 9.40
C SER A 2 -10.75 15.70 9.23
N ALA A 3 -11.18 16.13 8.04
CA ALA A 3 -12.55 16.62 7.83
C ALA A 3 -13.64 15.57 8.14
N PHE A 4 -13.33 14.29 7.96
CA PHE A 4 -14.22 13.16 8.22
C PHE A 4 -13.56 12.11 9.14
N ASP A 5 -12.54 12.52 9.93
CA ASP A 5 -11.87 11.60 10.85
C ASP A 5 -12.87 10.99 11.83
N GLY A 6 -12.83 9.67 11.97
CA GLY A 6 -13.73 8.94 12.87
C GLY A 6 -15.18 8.82 12.39
N CYS A 7 -15.52 9.23 11.17
CA CYS A 7 -16.87 9.03 10.61
C CYS A 7 -17.09 7.53 10.32
N SER A 8 -17.11 6.71 11.37
CA SER A 8 -17.08 5.24 11.29
C SER A 8 -18.29 4.63 10.60
N SER A 9 -19.43 5.33 10.56
CA SER A 9 -20.66 4.89 9.88
C SER A 9 -20.77 5.38 8.44
N LEU A 10 -19.82 6.18 7.93
CA LEU A 10 -19.83 6.68 6.57
C LEU A 10 -19.55 5.54 5.58
N THR A 11 -20.53 5.19 4.76
CA THR A 11 -20.43 4.09 3.79
C THR A 11 -19.97 4.55 2.40
N SER A 12 -20.31 5.76 2.01
CA SER A 12 -19.91 6.36 0.73
C SER A 12 -19.91 7.89 0.82
N ILE A 13 -19.13 8.52 -0.03
CA ILE A 13 -19.09 9.98 -0.17
C ILE A 13 -18.74 10.33 -1.62
N THR A 14 -19.34 11.38 -2.14
CA THR A 14 -18.96 11.95 -3.43
C THR A 14 -18.08 13.17 -3.23
N ILE A 15 -16.90 13.16 -3.82
CA ILE A 15 -15.96 14.28 -3.78
C ILE A 15 -16.20 15.17 -5.01
N PRO A 16 -16.48 16.47 -4.84
CA PRO A 16 -16.65 17.38 -5.97
C PRO A 16 -15.39 17.49 -6.85
N SER A 17 -15.59 17.69 -8.14
CA SER A 17 -14.49 17.84 -9.11
C SER A 17 -13.63 19.11 -8.90
N SER A 18 -14.05 20.02 -8.05
CA SER A 18 -13.25 21.18 -7.63
C SER A 18 -12.19 20.86 -6.56
N VAL A 19 -12.27 19.68 -5.92
CA VAL A 19 -11.32 19.29 -4.89
C VAL A 19 -10.02 18.83 -5.55
N THR A 20 -8.91 19.46 -5.18
CA THR A 20 -7.57 19.18 -5.72
C THR A 20 -6.69 18.38 -4.77
N SER A 21 -7.07 18.26 -3.50
CA SER A 21 -6.29 17.50 -2.51
C SER A 21 -7.17 16.81 -1.48
N ILE A 22 -6.77 15.63 -1.05
CA ILE A 22 -7.29 14.96 0.14
C ILE A 22 -6.30 15.23 1.27
N GLY A 23 -6.72 15.97 2.29
CA GLY A 23 -5.84 16.42 3.36
C GLY A 23 -5.41 15.28 4.32
N GLU A 24 -4.49 15.61 5.23
CA GLU A 24 -4.06 14.71 6.30
C GLU A 24 -5.25 14.22 7.12
N GLY A 25 -5.32 12.89 7.36
CA GLY A 25 -6.35 12.25 8.15
C GLY A 25 -7.78 12.46 7.64
N ALA A 26 -7.99 12.94 6.41
CA ALA A 26 -9.31 13.38 5.96
C ALA A 26 -10.41 12.32 6.13
N PHE A 27 -10.11 11.06 5.94
CA PHE A 27 -11.02 9.91 6.10
C PHE A 27 -10.47 8.88 7.09
N ARG A 28 -9.59 9.30 7.99
CA ARG A 28 -9.02 8.40 8.99
C ARG A 28 -10.15 7.75 9.80
N SER A 29 -10.06 6.43 10.01
CA SER A 29 -11.04 5.66 10.79
C SER A 29 -12.48 5.71 10.24
N CYS A 30 -12.68 5.98 8.95
CA CYS A 30 -13.95 5.78 8.27
C CYS A 30 -14.17 4.28 8.02
N ALA A 31 -14.41 3.54 9.09
CA ALA A 31 -14.34 2.07 9.09
C ALA A 31 -15.37 1.39 8.18
N SER A 32 -16.51 2.02 7.91
CA SER A 32 -17.58 1.49 7.05
C SER A 32 -17.47 1.96 5.58
N LEU A 33 -16.47 2.78 5.22
CA LEU A 33 -16.32 3.28 3.86
C LEU A 33 -15.93 2.13 2.92
N THR A 34 -16.86 1.74 2.03
CA THR A 34 -16.68 0.56 1.16
C THR A 34 -16.16 0.92 -0.23
N ALA A 35 -16.54 2.10 -0.74
CA ALA A 35 -16.15 2.58 -2.06
C ALA A 35 -15.76 4.07 -1.98
N PHE A 36 -14.70 4.40 -2.68
CA PHE A 36 -14.21 5.77 -2.77
C PHE A 36 -13.68 6.05 -4.17
N THR A 37 -14.18 7.12 -4.77
CA THR A 37 -13.71 7.56 -6.09
C THR A 37 -13.02 8.91 -5.95
N LEU A 38 -11.77 8.96 -6.37
CA LEU A 38 -11.00 10.19 -6.45
C LEU A 38 -11.30 10.90 -7.78
N PRO A 39 -11.73 12.18 -7.77
CA PRO A 39 -11.89 12.92 -9.01
C PRO A 39 -10.53 13.19 -9.68
N LEU A 40 -10.56 13.36 -11.00
CA LEU A 40 -9.35 13.64 -11.81
C LEU A 40 -8.65 14.97 -11.46
N SER A 41 -9.26 15.80 -10.63
CA SER A 41 -8.66 17.04 -10.12
C SER A 41 -7.69 16.81 -8.95
N VAL A 42 -7.76 15.63 -8.28
CA VAL A 42 -6.93 15.38 -7.09
C VAL A 42 -5.50 15.08 -7.50
N ASN A 43 -4.58 15.89 -7.01
CA ASN A 43 -3.14 15.76 -7.25
C ASN A 43 -2.36 15.29 -6.01
N SER A 44 -2.96 15.31 -4.82
CA SER A 44 -2.30 14.88 -3.58
C SER A 44 -3.23 14.20 -2.60
N ILE A 45 -2.71 13.19 -1.92
CA ILE A 45 -3.32 12.49 -0.78
C ILE A 45 -2.40 12.71 0.41
N GLY A 46 -2.93 13.22 1.51
CA GLY A 46 -2.18 13.54 2.72
C GLY A 46 -1.83 12.32 3.56
N ARG A 47 -1.01 12.55 4.58
CA ARG A 47 -0.66 11.55 5.59
C ARG A 47 -1.92 10.94 6.21
N GLU A 48 -1.93 9.62 6.42
CA GLU A 48 -3.03 8.90 7.08
C GLU A 48 -4.44 9.15 6.49
N ALA A 49 -4.53 9.65 5.25
CA ALA A 49 -5.80 10.13 4.69
C ALA A 49 -6.91 9.07 4.71
N PHE A 50 -6.59 7.79 4.54
CA PHE A 50 -7.50 6.65 4.61
C PHE A 50 -7.05 5.61 5.65
N TRP A 51 -6.27 6.03 6.65
CA TRP A 51 -5.82 5.13 7.70
C TRP A 51 -7.03 4.46 8.37
N CYS A 52 -6.96 3.13 8.53
CA CYS A 52 -8.03 2.36 9.18
C CYS A 52 -9.41 2.40 8.47
N CYS A 53 -9.45 2.63 7.16
CA CYS A 53 -10.65 2.45 6.35
C CYS A 53 -10.87 0.94 6.09
N LYS A 54 -11.27 0.21 7.13
CA LYS A 54 -11.26 -1.26 7.16
C LYS A 54 -12.16 -1.91 6.11
N SER A 55 -13.27 -1.27 5.74
CA SER A 55 -14.22 -1.79 4.74
C SER A 55 -13.90 -1.40 3.31
N LEU A 56 -12.87 -0.59 3.08
CA LEU A 56 -12.50 -0.16 1.73
C LEU A 56 -11.97 -1.36 0.94
N THR A 57 -12.64 -1.70 -0.18
CA THR A 57 -12.31 -2.88 -0.98
C THR A 57 -11.48 -2.57 -2.22
N SER A 58 -11.62 -1.37 -2.74
CA SER A 58 -10.90 -0.95 -3.95
C SER A 58 -10.62 0.54 -3.96
N ILE A 59 -9.52 0.92 -4.62
CA ILE A 59 -9.20 2.31 -4.91
C ILE A 59 -8.60 2.44 -6.31
N THR A 60 -9.00 3.52 -7.00
CA THR A 60 -8.37 3.94 -8.26
C THR A 60 -7.75 5.31 -8.05
N LEU A 61 -6.45 5.41 -8.33
CA LEU A 61 -5.68 6.64 -8.24
C LEU A 61 -5.68 7.33 -9.60
N PRO A 62 -6.08 8.61 -9.69
CA PRO A 62 -6.20 9.31 -10.96
C PRO A 62 -4.83 9.64 -11.58
N SER A 63 -4.84 9.89 -12.88
CA SER A 63 -3.63 10.28 -13.62
C SER A 63 -3.03 11.62 -13.15
N SER A 64 -3.81 12.46 -12.49
CA SER A 64 -3.35 13.74 -11.91
C SER A 64 -2.58 13.59 -10.60
N LEU A 65 -2.64 12.43 -9.94
CA LEU A 65 -2.06 12.25 -8.60
C LEU A 65 -0.53 12.21 -8.68
N THR A 66 0.12 13.11 -7.95
CA THR A 66 1.59 13.23 -7.92
C THR A 66 2.19 13.05 -6.53
N SER A 67 1.36 12.99 -5.47
CA SER A 67 1.85 12.84 -4.10
C SER A 67 0.91 11.98 -3.26
N ILE A 68 1.51 11.04 -2.51
CA ILE A 68 0.83 10.20 -1.52
C ILE A 68 1.58 10.32 -0.21
N GLY A 69 0.88 10.72 0.83
CA GLY A 69 1.44 10.87 2.18
C GLY A 69 1.74 9.53 2.84
N VAL A 70 2.61 9.58 3.83
CA VAL A 70 2.99 8.41 4.64
C VAL A 70 1.74 7.83 5.31
N GLU A 71 1.64 6.50 5.35
CA GLU A 71 0.55 5.77 6.00
C GLU A 71 -0.85 6.03 5.42
N ALA A 72 -0.94 6.58 4.20
CA ALA A 72 -2.22 6.99 3.61
C ALA A 72 -3.29 5.88 3.59
N PHE A 73 -2.90 4.61 3.41
CA PHE A 73 -3.81 3.46 3.30
C PHE A 73 -3.53 2.35 4.32
N VAL A 74 -2.71 2.61 5.33
CA VAL A 74 -2.37 1.61 6.36
C VAL A 74 -3.64 1.15 7.09
N SER A 75 -3.74 -0.14 7.40
CA SER A 75 -4.91 -0.76 8.05
C SER A 75 -6.20 -0.73 7.22
N CYS A 76 -6.12 -0.64 5.90
CA CYS A 76 -7.24 -0.91 5.01
C CYS A 76 -7.37 -2.43 4.78
N ASP A 77 -7.81 -3.16 5.81
CA ASP A 77 -7.71 -4.63 5.90
C ASP A 77 -8.41 -5.37 4.75
N ASN A 78 -9.48 -4.81 4.18
CA ASN A 78 -10.24 -5.42 3.08
C ASN A 78 -9.84 -4.88 1.69
N LEU A 79 -8.81 -4.02 1.62
CA LEU A 79 -8.36 -3.49 0.33
C LEU A 79 -7.73 -4.62 -0.49
N ALA A 80 -8.37 -4.96 -1.60
CA ALA A 80 -7.97 -6.06 -2.47
C ALA A 80 -7.69 -5.61 -3.91
N LYS A 81 -8.13 -4.42 -4.30
CA LYS A 81 -7.94 -3.92 -5.65
C LYS A 81 -7.37 -2.50 -5.63
N ILE A 82 -6.17 -2.38 -6.15
CA ILE A 82 -5.48 -1.09 -6.29
C ILE A 82 -5.18 -0.89 -7.77
N LYS A 83 -5.65 0.22 -8.31
CA LYS A 83 -5.39 0.61 -9.69
C LYS A 83 -4.84 2.03 -9.73
N VAL A 84 -3.85 2.26 -10.56
CA VAL A 84 -3.39 3.58 -10.96
C VAL A 84 -3.80 3.79 -12.41
N ASP A 85 -4.41 4.92 -12.73
CA ASP A 85 -4.82 5.24 -14.10
C ASP A 85 -3.59 5.34 -15.02
N SER A 86 -3.75 4.81 -16.23
CA SER A 86 -2.73 4.93 -17.27
C SER A 86 -2.46 6.40 -17.58
N GLY A 87 -1.19 6.76 -17.71
CA GLY A 87 -0.78 8.15 -17.90
C GLY A 87 -0.47 8.90 -16.62
N ASN A 88 -0.60 8.27 -15.43
CA ASN A 88 -0.05 8.86 -14.22
C ASN A 88 1.48 8.98 -14.35
N PRO A 89 2.07 10.20 -14.12
CA PRO A 89 3.49 10.42 -14.36
C PRO A 89 4.41 9.92 -13.26
N VAL A 90 3.86 9.58 -12.08
CA VAL A 90 4.63 9.27 -10.87
C VAL A 90 4.44 7.82 -10.44
N TYR A 91 3.22 7.31 -10.55
CA TYR A 91 2.83 6.00 -10.03
C TYR A 91 2.27 5.10 -11.11
N ASP A 92 2.38 3.81 -10.90
CA ASP A 92 1.69 2.81 -11.71
C ASP A 92 1.23 1.60 -10.86
N SER A 93 0.40 0.76 -11.49
CA SER A 93 -0.01 -0.54 -10.97
C SER A 93 0.15 -1.58 -12.07
N ARG A 94 1.35 -1.62 -12.67
CA ARG A 94 1.71 -2.48 -13.80
C ARG A 94 1.36 -3.94 -13.53
N ASP A 95 1.09 -4.69 -14.59
CA ASP A 95 0.79 -6.12 -14.54
C ASP A 95 -0.43 -6.46 -13.65
N ASN A 96 -1.33 -5.49 -13.40
CA ASN A 96 -2.44 -5.60 -12.47
C ASN A 96 -2.01 -6.09 -11.07
N CYS A 97 -0.86 -5.59 -10.61
CA CYS A 97 -0.19 -6.06 -9.40
C CYS A 97 -0.94 -5.79 -8.08
N ASN A 98 -2.04 -5.03 -8.10
CA ASN A 98 -2.74 -4.57 -6.89
C ASN A 98 -1.81 -3.90 -5.88
N ALA A 99 -0.94 -3.03 -6.38
CA ALA A 99 0.01 -2.25 -5.59
C ALA A 99 0.18 -0.86 -6.21
N ILE A 100 0.77 0.04 -5.46
CA ILE A 100 1.24 1.34 -5.95
C ILE A 100 2.75 1.26 -6.09
N ILE A 101 3.25 1.45 -7.31
CA ILE A 101 4.69 1.46 -7.61
C ILE A 101 5.06 2.88 -8.02
N GLU A 102 6.11 3.42 -7.42
CA GLU A 102 6.74 4.66 -7.89
C GLU A 102 7.57 4.34 -9.12
N THR A 103 7.19 4.89 -10.27
CA THR A 103 7.75 4.54 -11.58
C THR A 103 9.23 4.83 -11.72
N LYS A 104 9.69 5.96 -11.18
CA LYS A 104 11.08 6.42 -11.31
C LYS A 104 12.07 5.51 -10.57
N SER A 105 11.72 5.05 -9.38
CA SER A 105 12.57 4.22 -8.52
C SER A 105 12.28 2.73 -8.65
N ASN A 106 11.18 2.33 -9.32
CA ASN A 106 10.63 0.98 -9.30
C ASN A 106 10.39 0.45 -7.87
N THR A 107 10.03 1.34 -6.95
CA THR A 107 9.76 1.00 -5.56
C THR A 107 8.27 0.72 -5.37
N LEU A 108 7.92 -0.45 -4.84
CA LEU A 108 6.57 -0.75 -4.37
C LEU A 108 6.36 0.02 -3.06
N ILE A 109 5.56 1.09 -3.12
CA ILE A 109 5.33 1.99 -1.96
C ILE A 109 4.11 1.61 -1.13
N PHE A 110 3.15 0.89 -1.72
CA PHE A 110 2.00 0.36 -0.99
C PHE A 110 1.47 -0.90 -1.68
N GLY A 111 1.16 -1.91 -0.88
CA GLY A 111 0.55 -3.17 -1.32
C GLY A 111 -0.58 -3.62 -0.40
N CYS A 112 -1.31 -4.65 -0.81
CA CYS A 112 -2.41 -5.25 -0.08
C CYS A 112 -2.31 -6.78 -0.12
N ALA A 113 -3.27 -7.47 0.50
CA ALA A 113 -3.24 -8.95 0.59
C ALA A 113 -3.24 -9.68 -0.77
N SER A 114 -3.75 -9.04 -1.82
CA SER A 114 -3.80 -9.59 -3.19
C SER A 114 -2.66 -9.10 -4.09
N THR A 115 -1.65 -8.44 -3.53
CA THR A 115 -0.51 -7.93 -4.31
C THR A 115 0.30 -9.06 -4.91
N ILE A 116 0.59 -8.93 -6.20
CA ILE A 116 1.56 -9.74 -6.94
C ILE A 116 2.74 -8.82 -7.27
N ILE A 117 3.91 -9.09 -6.71
CA ILE A 117 5.07 -8.22 -6.92
C ILE A 117 5.62 -8.42 -8.34
N PRO A 118 5.61 -7.40 -9.21
CA PRO A 118 6.19 -7.50 -10.54
C PRO A 118 7.70 -7.73 -10.51
N SER A 119 8.23 -8.49 -11.47
CA SER A 119 9.67 -8.77 -11.57
C SER A 119 10.54 -7.52 -11.79
N SER A 120 9.94 -6.43 -12.27
CA SER A 120 10.59 -5.14 -12.46
C SER A 120 10.74 -4.30 -11.19
N VAL A 121 10.11 -4.70 -10.08
CA VAL A 121 10.24 -4.00 -8.78
C VAL A 121 11.65 -4.23 -8.23
N THR A 122 12.30 -3.14 -7.84
CA THR A 122 13.69 -3.17 -7.32
C THR A 122 13.77 -2.99 -5.81
N SER A 123 12.71 -2.45 -5.20
CA SER A 123 12.63 -2.23 -3.76
C SER A 123 11.21 -2.40 -3.24
N ILE A 124 11.07 -3.01 -2.06
CA ILE A 124 9.86 -2.94 -1.26
C ILE A 124 10.04 -1.76 -0.30
N GLY A 125 9.21 -0.74 -0.45
CA GLY A 125 9.35 0.53 0.23
C GLY A 125 9.07 0.47 1.74
N LYS A 126 9.41 1.57 2.42
CA LYS A 126 9.08 1.75 3.83
C LYS A 126 7.57 1.60 4.04
N GLN A 127 7.18 0.76 5.03
CA GLN A 127 5.79 0.53 5.43
C GLN A 127 4.87 0.03 4.30
N ALA A 128 5.43 -0.54 3.23
CA ALA A 128 4.66 -0.93 2.03
C ALA A 128 3.50 -1.90 2.32
N PHE A 129 3.62 -2.75 3.32
CA PHE A 129 2.59 -3.68 3.80
C PHE A 129 2.35 -3.53 5.32
N ASP A 130 2.71 -2.39 5.92
CA ASP A 130 2.53 -2.21 7.37
C ASP A 130 1.07 -2.40 7.77
N ASN A 131 0.88 -3.22 8.79
CA ASN A 131 -0.42 -3.61 9.33
C ASN A 131 -1.40 -4.21 8.29
N CYS A 132 -0.87 -4.86 7.25
CA CYS A 132 -1.67 -5.63 6.30
C CYS A 132 -2.07 -6.96 6.96
N SER A 133 -3.07 -6.91 7.87
CA SER A 133 -3.47 -8.06 8.69
C SER A 133 -4.11 -9.19 7.86
N SER A 134 -4.63 -8.90 6.68
CA SER A 134 -5.19 -9.88 5.75
C SER A 134 -4.14 -10.59 4.88
N LEU A 135 -2.87 -10.16 4.90
CA LEU A 135 -1.79 -10.79 4.15
C LEU A 135 -1.38 -12.12 4.81
N THR A 136 -1.67 -13.22 4.15
CA THR A 136 -1.32 -14.58 4.64
C THR A 136 -0.05 -15.13 4.00
N SER A 137 0.23 -14.74 2.78
CA SER A 137 1.43 -15.12 2.03
C SER A 137 1.79 -14.04 1.02
N ILE A 138 3.06 -13.94 0.70
CA ILE A 138 3.54 -13.09 -0.40
C ILE A 138 4.78 -13.74 -1.02
N THR A 139 4.85 -13.66 -2.34
CA THR A 139 5.99 -14.18 -3.10
C THR A 139 6.77 -13.03 -3.71
N ILE A 140 8.06 -12.96 -3.41
CA ILE A 140 9.00 -12.11 -4.14
C ILE A 140 9.49 -12.96 -5.33
N PRO A 141 9.31 -12.53 -6.58
CA PRO A 141 9.59 -13.34 -7.76
C PRO A 141 11.06 -13.81 -7.80
N ILE A 142 11.31 -14.99 -8.39
CA ILE A 142 12.67 -15.50 -8.63
C ILE A 142 12.77 -15.84 -10.14
N PRO A 143 13.73 -15.30 -10.90
CA PRO A 143 14.75 -14.32 -10.46
C PRO A 143 14.14 -12.97 -10.06
N SER A 144 14.74 -12.32 -9.07
CA SER A 144 14.23 -11.07 -8.50
C SER A 144 15.14 -9.89 -8.83
N SER A 145 14.51 -8.75 -9.15
CA SER A 145 15.17 -7.45 -9.19
C SER A 145 15.17 -6.77 -7.80
N VAL A 146 14.45 -7.33 -6.82
CA VAL A 146 14.34 -6.73 -5.48
C VAL A 146 15.68 -6.84 -4.77
N THR A 147 16.27 -5.71 -4.45
CA THR A 147 17.56 -5.60 -3.74
C THR A 147 17.40 -5.14 -2.30
N SER A 148 16.27 -4.53 -1.95
CA SER A 148 16.05 -4.02 -0.61
C SER A 148 14.59 -4.18 -0.14
N ILE A 149 14.44 -4.37 1.17
CA ILE A 149 13.19 -4.35 1.91
C ILE A 149 13.30 -3.20 2.92
N GLY A 150 12.40 -2.25 2.84
CA GLY A 150 12.44 -1.02 3.63
C GLY A 150 12.05 -1.19 5.10
N ASP A 151 12.20 -0.11 5.86
CA ASP A 151 11.80 -0.06 7.27
C ASP A 151 10.32 -0.38 7.43
N MET A 152 9.98 -1.25 8.37
CA MET A 152 8.61 -1.66 8.69
C MET A 152 7.82 -2.20 7.50
N ALA A 153 8.48 -2.65 6.43
CA ALA A 153 7.83 -3.01 5.17
C ALA A 153 6.70 -4.05 5.35
N PHE A 154 6.86 -5.00 6.25
CA PHE A 154 5.87 -6.02 6.62
C PHE A 154 5.51 -5.99 8.10
N SER A 155 5.79 -4.89 8.80
CA SER A 155 5.47 -4.75 10.23
C SER A 155 3.99 -5.03 10.46
N ARG A 156 3.65 -5.73 11.55
CA ARG A 156 2.28 -6.07 11.94
C ARG A 156 1.46 -6.89 10.92
N CYS A 157 2.12 -7.55 9.96
CA CYS A 157 1.46 -8.55 9.10
C CYS A 157 1.14 -9.81 9.94
N LYS A 158 0.13 -9.73 10.78
CA LYS A 158 -0.13 -10.73 11.85
C LYS A 158 -0.42 -12.14 11.34
N ASN A 159 -0.97 -12.25 10.13
CA ASN A 159 -1.35 -13.53 9.53
C ASN A 159 -0.37 -14.02 8.46
N LEU A 160 0.73 -13.30 8.22
CA LEU A 160 1.80 -13.75 7.32
C LEU A 160 2.49 -14.97 7.94
N THR A 161 2.41 -16.13 7.27
CA THR A 161 2.90 -17.40 7.82
C THR A 161 4.32 -17.72 7.40
N SER A 162 4.70 -17.31 6.20
CA SER A 162 6.04 -17.53 5.65
C SER A 162 6.38 -16.51 4.57
N ILE A 163 7.66 -16.26 4.40
CA ILE A 163 8.21 -15.48 3.30
C ILE A 163 9.58 -16.00 2.92
N THR A 164 9.85 -16.07 1.61
CA THR A 164 11.19 -16.38 1.08
C THR A 164 11.81 -15.09 0.60
N ILE A 165 12.97 -14.75 1.16
CA ILE A 165 13.77 -13.61 0.74
C ILE A 165 14.74 -14.08 -0.36
N PRO A 166 14.71 -13.52 -1.58
CA PRO A 166 15.63 -13.93 -2.64
C PRO A 166 17.07 -13.47 -2.34
N SER A 167 18.04 -14.17 -2.93
CA SER A 167 19.48 -13.84 -2.76
C SER A 167 19.88 -12.48 -3.33
N SER A 168 19.03 -11.87 -4.17
CA SER A 168 19.22 -10.50 -4.66
C SER A 168 19.06 -9.45 -3.56
N VAL A 169 18.35 -9.77 -2.46
CA VAL A 169 18.12 -8.82 -1.36
C VAL A 169 19.37 -8.71 -0.51
N ASN A 170 19.97 -7.53 -0.49
CA ASN A 170 21.18 -7.21 0.26
C ASN A 170 20.92 -6.27 1.44
N SER A 171 19.68 -5.78 1.61
CA SER A 171 19.30 -4.87 2.69
C SER A 171 17.91 -5.17 3.18
N ILE A 172 17.76 -5.31 4.50
CA ILE A 172 16.49 -5.42 5.22
C ILE A 172 16.45 -4.31 6.25
N GLY A 173 15.44 -3.44 6.16
CA GLY A 173 15.29 -2.27 6.99
C GLY A 173 14.90 -2.58 8.44
N ARG A 174 14.94 -1.55 9.25
CA ARG A 174 14.57 -1.61 10.68
C ARG A 174 13.12 -2.10 10.82
N GLU A 175 12.89 -3.05 11.74
CA GLU A 175 11.57 -3.56 12.09
C GLU A 175 10.77 -4.14 10.89
N ALA A 176 11.45 -4.54 9.80
CA ALA A 176 10.79 -4.96 8.55
C ALA A 176 9.74 -6.05 8.74
N PHE A 177 9.91 -6.96 9.71
CA PHE A 177 8.98 -8.06 10.05
C PHE A 177 8.52 -8.01 11.51
N SER A 178 8.59 -6.85 12.15
CA SER A 178 8.17 -6.67 13.55
C SER A 178 6.70 -7.01 13.72
N TYR A 179 6.35 -7.69 14.82
CA TYR A 179 4.97 -8.10 15.15
C TYR A 179 4.26 -8.98 14.10
N CYS A 180 5.00 -9.70 13.26
CA CYS A 180 4.46 -10.75 12.38
C CYS A 180 4.20 -12.01 13.19
N HIS A 181 3.18 -12.01 14.04
CA HIS A 181 2.93 -13.11 14.99
C HIS A 181 2.62 -14.47 14.35
N GLY A 182 2.14 -14.46 13.10
CA GLY A 182 1.88 -15.67 12.31
C GLY A 182 3.13 -16.26 11.65
N LEU A 183 4.25 -15.53 11.62
CA LEU A 183 5.43 -15.92 10.87
C LEU A 183 6.15 -17.08 11.57
N THR A 184 6.04 -18.26 11.01
CA THR A 184 6.64 -19.49 11.54
C THR A 184 7.97 -19.83 10.87
N SER A 185 8.21 -19.31 9.67
CA SER A 185 9.45 -19.50 8.94
C SER A 185 9.81 -18.30 8.06
N ILE A 186 11.08 -18.01 7.99
CA ILE A 186 11.67 -17.06 7.06
C ILE A 186 12.95 -17.68 6.49
N THR A 187 13.06 -17.69 5.17
CA THR A 187 14.27 -18.15 4.50
C THR A 187 15.06 -16.93 4.05
N ILE A 188 16.24 -16.77 4.59
CA ILE A 188 17.22 -15.75 4.17
C ILE A 188 18.36 -16.52 3.52
N PRO A 189 18.59 -16.39 2.21
CA PRO A 189 19.67 -17.10 1.57
C PRO A 189 21.02 -16.61 2.09
N SER A 190 21.98 -17.53 2.19
CA SER A 190 23.39 -17.17 2.41
C SER A 190 23.91 -16.38 1.21
N SER A 191 24.56 -15.28 1.46
CA SER A 191 25.31 -14.48 0.47
C SER A 191 26.48 -15.26 -0.10
#